data_3eca7af442655c8d2c3b908fc593e937
#
_entry.id   3eca7af442655c8d2c3b908fc593e937
#
_cell.length_a   1.000
_cell.length_b   1.000
_cell.length_c   1.000
_cell.angle_alpha   90.00
_cell.angle_beta   90.00
_cell.angle_gamma   90.00
#
_symmetry.space_group_name_H-M   'P 1'
#
loop_
_entity.id
_entity.type
_entity.pdbx_description
1 polymer ?
#
loop_
_entity_poly.entity_id
_entity_poly.type
_entity_poly.pdbx_seq_one_letter_code
_entity_poly.pdbx_strand_id
1 'polypeptide(L)'
;PDGSLDEVLLYFPDPWHKKRHHKRRIVQPAFVELVARKLVAGGVFRMATDWQNYAEHMLAVASRCAALRNESATGDYVPRPESRPVTKFERRGHRLGHGTWDLAFRK
;
A
#
# COMPACT_ATOMS: atom_id res chain seq x y z
N PRO A 1 -20.25 5.82 1.07
CA PRO A 1 -20.37 6.70 2.22
C PRO A 1 -19.18 6.58 3.16
N ASP A 2 -18.90 7.64 3.89
CA ASP A 2 -17.79 7.67 4.82
C ASP A 2 -18.02 6.66 5.96
N GLY A 3 -16.91 6.05 6.42
CA GLY A 3 -17.00 5.06 7.50
C GLY A 3 -17.80 3.82 7.14
N SER A 4 -17.73 3.36 5.89
CA SER A 4 -18.53 2.22 5.44
C SER A 4 -17.70 1.00 5.05
N LEU A 5 -16.37 1.14 4.93
CA LEU A 5 -15.51 0.05 4.46
C LEU A 5 -14.67 -0.52 5.61
N ASP A 6 -14.64 -1.84 5.72
CA ASP A 6 -13.82 -2.53 6.71
C ASP A 6 -12.36 -2.67 6.25
N GLU A 7 -12.17 -2.78 4.93
CA GLU A 7 -10.85 -3.01 4.36
C GLU A 7 -10.80 -2.42 2.95
N VAL A 8 -9.66 -1.83 2.60
CA VAL A 8 -9.36 -1.38 1.23
C VAL A 8 -8.07 -2.07 0.81
N LEU A 9 -8.08 -2.71 -0.36
CA LEU A 9 -6.94 -3.41 -0.92
C LEU A 9 -6.48 -2.72 -2.20
N LEU A 10 -5.20 -2.40 -2.27
CA LEU A 10 -4.58 -1.81 -3.45
C LEU A 10 -3.32 -2.60 -3.76
N TYR A 11 -3.45 -3.60 -4.63
CA TYR A 11 -2.38 -4.53 -4.94
C TYR A 11 -1.83 -4.28 -6.35
N PHE A 12 -0.51 -4.09 -6.44
CA PHE A 12 0.22 -3.94 -7.69
C PHE A 12 -0.32 -2.84 -8.62
N PRO A 13 -0.55 -1.62 -8.10
CA PRO A 13 -0.96 -0.49 -8.97
C PRO A 13 0.18 -0.14 -9.92
N ASP A 14 -0.16 0.57 -11.01
CA ASP A 14 0.86 1.00 -11.97
C ASP A 14 1.91 1.86 -11.26
N PRO A 15 3.19 1.47 -11.29
CA PRO A 15 4.23 2.19 -10.55
C PRO A 15 4.70 3.47 -11.23
N TRP A 16 4.38 3.68 -12.53
CA TRP A 16 4.85 4.86 -13.27
C TRP A 16 6.33 5.10 -13.01
N HIS A 17 7.20 4.21 -13.50
CA HIS A 17 8.63 4.13 -13.17
C HIS A 17 9.39 5.44 -13.37
N LYS A 18 9.11 6.16 -14.46
CA LYS A 18 9.84 7.37 -14.79
C LYS A 18 9.48 8.49 -13.82
N LYS A 19 10.49 9.17 -13.30
CA LYS A 19 10.29 10.25 -12.32
C LYS A 19 9.27 11.29 -12.79
N ARG A 20 9.27 11.64 -14.08
CA ARG A 20 8.32 12.63 -14.65
C ARG A 20 6.86 12.17 -14.58
N HIS A 21 6.61 10.87 -14.35
CA HIS A 21 5.27 10.29 -14.27
C HIS A 21 4.84 9.95 -12.84
N HIS A 22 5.68 10.18 -11.83
CA HIS A 22 5.36 9.82 -10.44
C HIS A 22 4.07 10.48 -9.95
N LYS A 23 3.75 11.66 -10.44
CA LYS A 23 2.50 12.35 -10.10
C LYS A 23 1.24 11.61 -10.56
N ARG A 24 1.38 10.64 -11.48
CA ARG A 24 0.27 9.80 -11.96
C ARG A 24 0.00 8.60 -11.08
N ARG A 25 0.89 8.30 -10.12
CA ARG A 25 0.68 7.21 -9.18
C ARG A 25 -0.58 7.48 -8.38
N ILE A 26 -1.41 6.43 -8.19
CA ILE A 26 -2.67 6.58 -7.46
C ILE A 26 -2.44 6.94 -5.99
N VAL A 27 -1.38 6.40 -5.37
CA VAL A 27 -1.08 6.66 -3.96
C VAL A 27 -0.50 8.07 -3.81
N GLN A 28 -1.38 9.01 -3.56
CA GLN A 28 -1.07 10.41 -3.30
C GLN A 28 -1.76 10.82 -2.00
N PRO A 29 -1.36 11.93 -1.35
CA PRO A 29 -1.98 12.34 -0.09
C PRO A 29 -3.51 12.42 -0.14
N ALA A 30 -4.07 13.00 -1.20
CA ALA A 30 -5.52 13.12 -1.35
C ALA A 30 -6.22 11.76 -1.43
N PHE A 31 -5.61 10.78 -2.11
CA PHE A 31 -6.15 9.44 -2.21
C PHE A 31 -6.14 8.73 -0.84
N VAL A 32 -5.03 8.84 -0.12
CA VAL A 32 -4.89 8.22 1.20
C VAL A 32 -5.87 8.83 2.20
N GLU A 33 -6.07 10.15 2.14
CA GLU A 33 -7.07 10.82 2.98
C GLU A 33 -8.48 10.34 2.64
N LEU A 34 -8.78 10.14 1.36
CA LEU A 34 -10.07 9.59 0.92
C LEU A 34 -10.28 8.18 1.48
N VAL A 35 -9.27 7.32 1.38
CA VAL A 35 -9.33 5.95 1.91
C VAL A 35 -9.59 5.98 3.42
N ALA A 36 -8.84 6.80 4.15
CA ALA A 36 -8.99 6.93 5.60
C ALA A 36 -10.42 7.36 5.97
N ARG A 37 -10.99 8.28 5.19
CA ARG A 37 -12.35 8.76 5.42
C ARG A 37 -13.40 7.68 5.16
N LYS A 38 -13.19 6.82 4.17
CA LYS A 38 -14.12 5.75 3.82
C LYS A 38 -14.04 4.54 4.75
N LEU A 39 -12.92 4.35 5.44
CA LEU A 39 -12.76 3.24 6.38
C LEU A 39 -13.54 3.47 7.66
N VAL A 40 -14.09 2.38 8.22
CA VAL A 40 -14.62 2.40 9.59
C VAL A 40 -13.47 2.54 10.58
N ALA A 41 -13.76 2.95 11.80
CA ALA A 41 -12.76 2.92 12.88
C ALA A 41 -12.29 1.47 13.07
N GLY A 42 -10.98 1.25 13.07
CA GLY A 42 -10.41 -0.10 13.10
C GLY A 42 -10.28 -0.77 11.75
N GLY A 43 -10.76 -0.13 10.68
CA GLY A 43 -10.59 -0.63 9.32
C GLY A 43 -9.14 -0.57 8.87
N VAL A 44 -8.78 -1.36 7.86
CA VAL A 44 -7.40 -1.50 7.41
C VAL A 44 -7.24 -1.18 5.92
N PHE A 45 -6.18 -0.46 5.58
CA PHE A 45 -5.77 -0.19 4.21
C PHE A 45 -4.51 -1.00 3.93
N ARG A 46 -4.61 -1.96 3.00
CA ARG A 46 -3.50 -2.82 2.59
C ARG A 46 -3.03 -2.46 1.20
N MET A 47 -1.72 -2.44 1.04
CA MET A 47 -1.08 -2.18 -0.25
C MET A 47 0.00 -3.22 -0.50
N ALA A 48 0.31 -3.50 -1.76
CA ALA A 48 1.44 -4.33 -2.14
C ALA A 48 1.99 -3.88 -3.49
N THR A 49 3.30 -3.95 -3.65
CA THR A 49 3.97 -3.65 -4.92
C THR A 49 5.27 -4.42 -5.01
N ASP A 50 5.70 -4.70 -6.23
CA ASP A 50 7.00 -5.31 -6.50
C ASP A 50 8.06 -4.28 -6.92
N TRP A 51 7.74 -2.99 -6.82
CA TRP A 51 8.67 -1.88 -7.11
C TRP A 51 9.09 -1.19 -5.82
N GLN A 52 10.36 -1.31 -5.47
CA GLN A 52 10.91 -0.72 -4.25
C GLN A 52 10.65 0.78 -4.18
N ASN A 53 10.88 1.49 -5.27
CA ASN A 53 10.67 2.94 -5.31
C ASN A 53 9.21 3.30 -4.98
N TYR A 54 8.25 2.56 -5.53
CA TYR A 54 6.84 2.80 -5.23
C TYR A 54 6.50 2.38 -3.80
N ALA A 55 7.10 1.29 -3.31
CA ALA A 55 6.90 0.87 -1.93
C ALA A 55 7.33 1.98 -0.95
N GLU A 56 8.48 2.58 -1.19
CA GLU A 56 8.98 3.71 -0.38
C GLU A 56 8.02 4.90 -0.47
N HIS A 57 7.50 5.19 -1.65
CA HIS A 57 6.52 6.25 -1.87
C HIS A 57 5.22 5.98 -1.10
N MET A 58 4.68 4.76 -1.19
CA MET A 58 3.48 4.35 -0.45
C MET A 58 3.68 4.53 1.05
N LEU A 59 4.81 4.07 1.55
CA LEU A 59 5.14 4.17 2.97
C LEU A 59 5.20 5.63 3.42
N ALA A 60 5.88 6.48 2.65
CA ALA A 60 6.02 7.89 2.98
C ALA A 60 4.67 8.62 2.98
N VAL A 61 3.86 8.41 1.95
CA VAL A 61 2.56 9.09 1.81
C VAL A 61 1.59 8.63 2.89
N ALA A 62 1.46 7.33 3.10
CA ALA A 62 0.52 6.79 4.09
C ALA A 62 0.93 7.14 5.53
N SER A 63 2.24 7.17 5.81
CA SER A 63 2.75 7.52 7.15
C SER A 63 2.45 8.97 7.52
N ARG A 64 2.22 9.84 6.55
CA ARG A 64 1.87 11.23 6.80
C ARG A 64 0.39 11.44 7.11
N CYS A 65 -0.45 10.43 6.88
CA CYS A 65 -1.88 10.54 7.16
C CYS A 65 -2.12 10.33 8.66
N ALA A 66 -2.52 11.38 9.36
CA ALA A 66 -2.73 11.33 10.80
C ALA A 66 -3.84 10.35 11.22
N ALA A 67 -4.80 10.09 10.34
CA ALA A 67 -5.92 9.19 10.62
C ALA A 67 -5.53 7.71 10.54
N LEU A 68 -4.37 7.38 9.98
CA LEU A 68 -3.90 6.01 9.80
C LEU A 68 -2.65 5.73 10.61
N ARG A 69 -2.53 4.50 11.08
CA ARG A 69 -1.40 4.02 11.85
C ARG A 69 -0.81 2.79 11.17
N ASN A 70 0.52 2.77 10.97
CA ASN A 70 1.19 1.62 10.39
C ASN A 70 1.07 0.40 11.31
N GLU A 71 0.67 -0.73 10.76
CA GLU A 71 0.55 -1.98 11.49
C GLU A 71 1.91 -2.61 11.81
N SER A 72 2.96 -2.23 11.09
CA SER A 72 4.31 -2.70 11.39
C SER A 72 4.81 -2.10 12.69
N ALA A 73 5.36 -2.93 13.56
CA ALA A 73 5.94 -2.49 14.83
C ALA A 73 7.15 -1.57 14.62
N THR A 74 7.81 -1.68 13.47
CA THR A 74 9.00 -0.88 13.13
C THR A 74 8.67 0.32 12.25
N GLY A 75 7.40 0.55 11.92
CA GLY A 75 6.96 1.66 11.07
C GLY A 75 7.30 1.49 9.59
N ASP A 76 7.36 0.27 9.12
CA ASP A 76 7.91 -0.13 7.84
C ASP A 76 6.94 -1.08 7.13
N TYR A 77 7.39 -2.20 6.57
CA TYR A 77 6.55 -3.14 5.83
C TYR A 77 6.07 -4.28 6.72
N VAL A 78 5.01 -4.96 6.29
CA VAL A 78 4.47 -6.10 7.01
C VAL A 78 4.67 -7.38 6.17
N PRO A 79 4.61 -8.58 6.79
CA PRO A 79 4.62 -9.83 6.03
C PRO A 79 3.40 -9.93 5.12
N ARG A 80 3.53 -10.68 4.01
CA ARG A 80 2.40 -10.92 3.13
C ARG A 80 1.26 -11.58 3.93
N PRO A 81 0.04 -11.00 3.92
CA PRO A 81 -1.08 -11.62 4.62
C PRO A 81 -1.52 -12.89 3.89
N GLU A 82 -2.02 -13.87 4.64
CA GLU A 82 -2.51 -15.12 4.05
C GLU A 82 -3.63 -14.90 3.05
N SER A 83 -4.43 -13.86 3.26
CA SER A 83 -5.53 -13.48 2.37
C SER A 83 -5.07 -13.00 0.99
N ARG A 84 -3.79 -12.65 0.84
CA ARG A 84 -3.25 -12.20 -0.45
C ARG A 84 -2.41 -13.33 -1.06
N PRO A 85 -2.91 -13.98 -2.11
CA PRO A 85 -2.16 -15.07 -2.74
C PRO A 85 -0.89 -14.57 -3.42
N VAL A 86 0.11 -15.44 -3.54
CA VAL A 86 1.30 -15.15 -4.33
C VAL A 86 0.91 -15.14 -5.79
N THR A 87 1.13 -14.01 -6.48
CA THR A 87 0.81 -13.86 -7.88
C THR A 87 1.90 -14.44 -8.78
N LYS A 88 1.59 -14.61 -10.07
CA LYS A 88 2.60 -14.99 -11.06
C LYS A 88 3.73 -13.96 -11.12
N PHE A 89 3.38 -12.68 -10.96
CA PHE A 89 4.34 -11.58 -10.92
C PHE A 89 5.32 -11.75 -9.76
N GLU A 90 4.82 -12.07 -8.57
CA GLU A 90 5.65 -12.29 -7.39
C GLU A 90 6.60 -13.46 -7.60
N ARG A 91 6.09 -14.60 -8.10
CA ARG A 91 6.91 -15.77 -8.37
C ARG A 91 8.01 -15.47 -9.37
N ARG A 92 7.67 -14.75 -10.44
CA ARG A 92 8.65 -14.36 -11.46
C ARG A 92 9.67 -13.39 -10.88
N GLY A 93 9.21 -12.41 -10.10
CA GLY A 93 10.07 -11.43 -9.45
C GLY A 93 11.06 -12.10 -8.50
N HIS A 94 10.60 -13.05 -7.69
CA HIS A 94 11.45 -13.80 -6.77
C HIS A 94 12.55 -14.57 -7.54
N ARG A 95 12.19 -15.20 -8.66
CA ARG A 95 13.18 -15.91 -9.51
C ARG A 95 14.20 -14.97 -10.12
N LEU A 96 13.81 -13.73 -10.38
CA LEU A 96 14.69 -12.70 -10.95
C LEU A 96 15.41 -11.87 -9.88
N GLY A 97 15.25 -12.23 -8.61
CA GLY A 97 15.87 -11.50 -7.50
C GLY A 97 15.11 -10.27 -7.03
N HIS A 98 13.89 -10.06 -7.53
CA HIS A 98 13.04 -8.97 -7.06
C HIS A 98 12.27 -9.38 -5.81
N GLY A 99 11.95 -8.41 -4.96
CA GLY A 99 11.10 -8.63 -3.79
C GLY A 99 9.70 -8.14 -4.02
N THR A 100 8.86 -8.35 -3.03
CA THR A 100 7.52 -7.76 -2.96
C THR A 100 7.40 -7.11 -1.58
N TRP A 101 6.81 -5.93 -1.55
CA TRP A 101 6.61 -5.18 -0.31
C TRP A 101 5.13 -5.08 0.00
N ASP A 102 4.76 -5.47 1.21
CA ASP A 102 3.39 -5.37 1.71
C ASP A 102 3.32 -4.30 2.79
N LEU A 103 2.25 -3.50 2.76
CA LEU A 103 1.99 -2.46 3.75
C LEU A 103 0.59 -2.63 4.30
N ALA A 104 0.40 -2.28 5.56
CA ALA A 104 -0.91 -2.28 6.20
C ALA A 104 -1.00 -1.10 7.15
N PHE A 105 -2.04 -0.29 6.99
CA PHE A 105 -2.33 0.86 7.83
C PHE A 105 -3.73 0.73 8.40
N ARG A 106 -3.88 0.96 9.68
CA ARG A 106 -5.15 0.85 10.39
C ARG A 106 -5.66 2.23 10.82
N LYS A 107 -6.97 2.39 10.64
CA LYS A 107 -7.64 3.60 11.09
C LYS A 107 -7.95 3.57 12.59
#